data_b399890a936df33bae3f07367cb161c6
#
_entry.id   b399890a936df33bae3f07367cb161c6
#
_cell.length_a   1.000
_cell.length_b   1.000
_cell.length_c   1.000
_cell.angle_alpha   90.00
_cell.angle_beta   90.00
_cell.angle_gamma   90.00
#
_symmetry.space_group_name_H-M   'P 1'
#
loop_
_entity.id
_entity.type
_entity.pdbx_description
1 polymer ?
#
loop_
_entity_poly.entity_id
_entity_poly.type
_entity_poly.pdbx_seq_one_letter_code
_entity_poly.pdbx_strand_id
1 'polypeptide(L)'
;MMMSSSVATTNAQKKKETPPKKRTKLILLPGMGCTPVQSCNFYGWLDAKIKSDSALRDKYALELRDFPDPHACRGSVWLPFVRDELQADENSVLIGHSSGAVACARYAEKYKVKGICVVAGYDDDLGDATERASGYFDNPWEYEKIRENTEFRVCFIGAKDHLVPAEVQRRFAKNLRAKVVEFPKGGHFFSPTFEELMVEIESAVNGGSS
;
A
#
# COMPACT_ATOMS: atom_id res chain seq x y z
N MET A 1 -5.24 60.51 51.51
CA MET A 1 -4.99 60.28 50.05
C MET A 1 -4.57 58.82 49.91
N MET A 2 -5.52 57.94 49.58
CA MET A 2 -5.24 56.54 49.35
C MET A 2 -5.29 56.28 47.84
N MET A 3 -4.16 55.87 47.22
CA MET A 3 -4.09 55.49 45.82
C MET A 3 -4.42 54.00 45.70
N SER A 4 -5.51 53.67 45.02
CA SER A 4 -5.90 52.32 44.62
C SER A 4 -5.14 51.89 43.39
N SER A 5 -4.34 50.81 43.52
CA SER A 5 -3.61 50.19 42.40
C SER A 5 -4.49 49.11 41.78
N SER A 6 -4.93 49.34 40.53
CA SER A 6 -5.69 48.37 39.73
C SER A 6 -4.73 47.38 39.08
N VAL A 7 -4.82 46.11 39.47
CA VAL A 7 -4.09 45.00 38.84
C VAL A 7 -4.91 44.51 37.64
N ALA A 8 -4.42 44.73 36.43
CA ALA A 8 -5.01 44.17 35.23
C ALA A 8 -4.64 42.68 35.07
N THR A 9 -5.63 41.81 35.18
CA THR A 9 -5.48 40.37 34.96
C THR A 9 -5.54 40.08 33.46
N THR A 10 -4.40 39.77 32.84
CA THR A 10 -4.33 39.34 31.45
C THR A 10 -4.76 37.87 31.34
N ASN A 11 -5.94 37.68 30.78
CA ASN A 11 -6.49 36.37 30.45
C ASN A 11 -5.80 35.82 29.19
N ALA A 12 -4.74 35.03 29.34
CA ALA A 12 -4.10 34.30 28.24
C ALA A 12 -4.99 33.13 27.83
N GLN A 13 -5.73 33.26 26.75
CA GLN A 13 -6.47 32.16 26.12
C GLN A 13 -5.49 31.11 25.62
N LYS A 14 -5.38 29.95 26.29
CA LYS A 14 -4.73 28.75 25.77
C LYS A 14 -5.46 28.31 24.50
N LYS A 15 -4.83 28.48 23.33
CA LYS A 15 -5.26 27.85 22.10
C LYS A 15 -5.28 26.35 22.36
N LYS A 16 -6.46 25.70 22.23
CA LYS A 16 -6.58 24.25 22.20
C LYS A 16 -5.82 23.77 20.96
N GLU A 17 -4.65 23.18 21.15
CA GLU A 17 -3.94 22.47 20.09
C GLU A 17 -4.81 21.28 19.67
N THR A 18 -5.23 21.28 18.41
CA THR A 18 -5.88 20.14 17.78
C THR A 18 -4.86 18.99 17.76
N PRO A 19 -5.22 17.78 18.22
CA PRO A 19 -4.30 16.65 18.16
C PRO A 19 -3.82 16.45 16.71
N PRO A 20 -2.54 16.07 16.50
CA PRO A 20 -2.01 15.88 15.17
C PRO A 20 -2.84 14.83 14.42
N LYS A 21 -3.26 15.14 13.21
CA LYS A 21 -4.03 14.23 12.36
C LYS A 21 -3.21 12.96 12.15
N LYS A 22 -3.78 11.78 12.49
CA LYS A 22 -3.11 10.48 12.29
C LYS A 22 -2.77 10.33 10.81
N ARG A 23 -1.49 10.12 10.49
CA ARG A 23 -1.04 9.90 9.11
C ARG A 23 -1.55 8.55 8.60
N THR A 24 -1.93 8.48 7.33
CA THR A 24 -2.23 7.20 6.68
C THR A 24 -0.95 6.39 6.54
N LYS A 25 -0.97 5.15 7.03
CA LYS A 25 0.15 4.24 6.90
C LYS A 25 0.17 3.64 5.49
N LEU A 26 1.27 3.77 4.79
CA LEU A 26 1.54 3.05 3.54
C LEU A 26 2.47 1.89 3.87
N ILE A 27 2.12 0.68 3.45
CA ILE A 27 2.93 -0.52 3.68
C ILE A 27 3.26 -1.12 2.32
N LEU A 28 4.56 -1.18 1.98
CA LEU A 28 5.00 -1.76 0.73
C LEU A 28 5.33 -3.24 0.92
N LEU A 29 4.64 -4.10 0.15
CA LEU A 29 4.89 -5.53 0.03
C LEU A 29 5.66 -5.75 -1.28
N PRO A 30 6.93 -6.19 -1.21
CA PRO A 30 7.82 -6.24 -2.36
C PRO A 30 7.51 -7.42 -3.31
N GLY A 31 8.11 -7.41 -4.48
CA GLY A 31 8.18 -8.58 -5.35
C GLY A 31 9.17 -9.62 -4.82
N MET A 32 9.03 -10.86 -5.31
CA MET A 32 9.94 -11.97 -4.98
C MET A 32 11.39 -11.58 -5.23
N GLY A 33 12.28 -11.94 -4.30
CA GLY A 33 13.72 -11.69 -4.39
C GLY A 33 14.15 -10.26 -4.09
N CYS A 34 13.21 -9.33 -3.82
CA CYS A 34 13.53 -7.93 -3.51
C CYS A 34 14.08 -7.76 -2.10
N THR A 35 15.39 -7.94 -1.98
CA THR A 35 16.17 -7.69 -0.75
C THR A 35 17.60 -7.28 -1.11
N PRO A 36 18.13 -6.17 -0.56
CA PRO A 36 17.47 -5.21 0.33
C PRO A 36 16.35 -4.45 -0.39
N VAL A 37 15.19 -4.34 0.25
CA VAL A 37 13.98 -3.75 -0.34
C VAL A 37 14.18 -2.31 -0.82
N GLN A 38 14.99 -1.54 -0.08
CA GLN A 38 15.31 -0.14 -0.40
C GLN A 38 15.98 0.04 -1.77
N SER A 39 16.67 -1.00 -2.27
CA SER A 39 17.40 -0.97 -3.53
C SER A 39 16.64 -1.54 -4.72
N CYS A 40 15.40 -2.02 -4.49
CA CYS A 40 14.60 -2.65 -5.52
C CYS A 40 13.64 -1.66 -6.20
N ASN A 41 13.56 -1.73 -7.53
CA ASN A 41 12.53 -1.08 -8.34
C ASN A 41 12.30 0.39 -7.94
N PHE A 42 11.03 0.82 -7.83
CA PHE A 42 10.61 2.17 -7.40
C PHE A 42 10.55 2.34 -5.87
N TYR A 43 10.87 1.33 -5.07
CA TYR A 43 10.54 1.33 -3.63
C TYR A 43 11.34 2.38 -2.86
N GLY A 44 12.66 2.46 -3.08
CA GLY A 44 13.49 3.48 -2.44
C GLY A 44 13.17 4.90 -2.91
N TRP A 45 12.76 5.05 -4.18
CA TRP A 45 12.26 6.32 -4.68
C TRP A 45 10.97 6.76 -3.97
N LEU A 46 10.02 5.84 -3.74
CA LEU A 46 8.79 6.14 -3.03
C LEU A 46 9.07 6.67 -1.61
N ASP A 47 9.98 6.02 -0.91
CA ASP A 47 10.42 6.44 0.42
C ASP A 47 11.07 7.85 0.39
N ALA A 48 11.97 8.07 -0.55
CA ALA A 48 12.65 9.37 -0.72
C ALA A 48 11.65 10.48 -1.10
N LYS A 49 10.68 10.19 -1.98
CA LYS A 49 9.63 11.14 -2.38
C LYS A 49 8.78 11.55 -1.20
N ILE A 50 8.28 10.61 -0.40
CA ILE A 50 7.46 10.91 0.77
C ILE A 50 8.26 11.72 1.81
N LYS A 51 9.52 11.37 2.04
CA LYS A 51 10.38 12.08 3.01
C LYS A 51 10.77 13.50 2.59
N SER A 52 10.97 13.72 1.29
CA SER A 52 11.39 15.02 0.76
C SER A 52 10.25 16.01 0.58
N ASP A 53 9.02 15.55 0.33
CA ASP A 53 7.84 16.39 0.18
C ASP A 53 7.13 16.56 1.53
N SER A 54 7.07 17.81 2.02
CA SER A 54 6.47 18.11 3.32
C SER A 54 4.97 17.77 3.37
N ALA A 55 4.23 18.00 2.28
CA ALA A 55 2.81 17.72 2.21
C ALA A 55 2.53 16.20 2.26
N LEU A 56 3.34 15.41 1.58
CA LEU A 56 3.25 13.94 1.63
C LEU A 56 3.67 13.40 3.00
N ARG A 57 4.77 13.90 3.56
CA ARG A 57 5.28 13.49 4.87
C ARG A 57 4.29 13.78 6.00
N ASP A 58 3.52 14.84 5.90
CA ASP A 58 2.50 15.20 6.90
C ASP A 58 1.25 14.29 6.78
N LYS A 59 0.97 13.73 5.61
CA LYS A 59 -0.19 12.87 5.33
C LYS A 59 0.11 11.38 5.50
N TYR A 60 1.32 10.94 5.14
CA TYR A 60 1.69 9.53 5.01
C TYR A 60 2.88 9.13 5.87
N ALA A 61 2.87 7.87 6.29
CA ALA A 61 4.01 7.19 6.90
C ALA A 61 4.25 5.89 6.14
N LEU A 62 5.39 5.76 5.45
CA LEU A 62 5.73 4.56 4.70
C LEU A 62 6.49 3.57 5.58
N GLU A 63 5.99 2.34 5.63
CA GLU A 63 6.69 1.16 6.11
C GLU A 63 7.35 0.46 4.92
N LEU A 64 8.67 0.58 4.83
CA LEU A 64 9.52 -0.05 3.82
C LEU A 64 10.58 -0.88 4.54
N ARG A 65 10.31 -2.18 4.68
CA ARG A 65 11.15 -3.12 5.43
C ARG A 65 11.45 -4.36 4.60
N ASP A 66 12.62 -4.96 4.82
CA ASP A 66 12.91 -6.28 4.26
C ASP A 66 11.94 -7.31 4.84
N PHE A 67 11.34 -8.09 3.95
CA PHE A 67 10.42 -9.15 4.32
C PHE A 67 11.20 -10.43 4.65
N PRO A 68 10.75 -11.22 5.63
CA PRO A 68 11.26 -12.56 5.85
C PRO A 68 10.95 -13.43 4.63
N ASP A 69 11.76 -14.46 4.39
CA ASP A 69 11.52 -15.41 3.30
C ASP A 69 11.37 -14.77 1.90
N PRO A 70 12.27 -13.86 1.49
CA PRO A 70 12.07 -13.02 0.31
C PRO A 70 12.05 -13.79 -1.01
N HIS A 71 12.59 -15.02 -1.06
CA HIS A 71 12.69 -15.81 -2.27
C HIS A 71 11.53 -16.79 -2.47
N ALA A 72 10.88 -17.25 -1.41
CA ALA A 72 9.72 -18.12 -1.50
C ALA A 72 8.41 -17.39 -1.23
N CYS A 73 8.44 -16.20 -0.62
CA CYS A 73 7.31 -15.30 -0.39
C CYS A 73 6.09 -15.99 0.23
N ARG A 74 6.30 -17.01 1.09
CA ARG A 74 5.23 -17.85 1.60
C ARG A 74 4.17 -17.05 2.35
N GLY A 75 2.90 -17.27 1.99
CA GLY A 75 1.77 -16.60 2.64
C GLY A 75 1.70 -16.86 4.14
N SER A 76 2.09 -18.07 4.59
CA SER A 76 2.18 -18.42 6.03
C SER A 76 3.23 -17.62 6.80
N VAL A 77 4.17 -16.97 6.12
CA VAL A 77 5.23 -16.13 6.69
C VAL A 77 4.88 -14.64 6.50
N TRP A 78 4.49 -14.25 5.30
CA TRP A 78 4.29 -12.84 4.94
C TRP A 78 3.03 -12.25 5.56
N LEU A 79 1.89 -12.97 5.57
CA LEU A 79 0.65 -12.41 6.12
C LEU A 79 0.74 -12.14 7.63
N PRO A 80 1.30 -13.03 8.48
CA PRO A 80 1.59 -12.70 9.87
C PRO A 80 2.56 -11.53 10.03
N PHE A 81 3.61 -11.42 9.21
CA PHE A 81 4.56 -10.31 9.27
C PHE A 81 3.86 -8.96 9.01
N VAL A 82 2.97 -8.89 8.00
CA VAL A 82 2.18 -7.69 7.72
C VAL A 82 1.26 -7.33 8.89
N ARG A 83 0.65 -8.33 9.54
CA ARG A 83 -0.26 -8.12 10.67
C ARG A 83 0.50 -7.71 11.94
N ASP A 84 1.49 -8.49 12.33
CA ASP A 84 2.08 -8.45 13.68
C ASP A 84 3.27 -7.49 13.74
N GLU A 85 4.12 -7.48 12.72
CA GLU A 85 5.34 -6.68 12.69
C GLU A 85 5.12 -5.31 12.03
N LEU A 86 4.38 -5.27 10.90
CA LEU A 86 4.08 -4.02 10.22
C LEU A 86 2.79 -3.39 10.74
N GLN A 87 2.02 -4.11 11.55
CA GLN A 87 0.81 -3.63 12.23
C GLN A 87 -0.17 -2.95 11.25
N ALA A 88 -0.47 -3.63 10.14
CA ALA A 88 -1.47 -3.15 9.19
C ALA A 88 -2.85 -3.09 9.85
N ASP A 89 -3.54 -1.97 9.69
CA ASP A 89 -4.85 -1.66 10.27
C ASP A 89 -5.80 -1.05 9.21
N GLU A 90 -7.02 -0.69 9.63
CA GLU A 90 -8.02 -0.07 8.77
C GLU A 90 -7.63 1.32 8.24
N ASN A 91 -6.57 1.93 8.75
CA ASN A 91 -5.98 3.18 8.23
C ASN A 91 -4.77 2.93 7.33
N SER A 92 -4.44 1.68 7.04
CA SER A 92 -3.30 1.30 6.23
C SER A 92 -3.67 1.11 4.77
N VAL A 93 -2.85 1.61 3.85
CA VAL A 93 -2.89 1.30 2.41
C VAL A 93 -1.77 0.33 2.12
N LEU A 94 -2.11 -0.86 1.62
CA LEU A 94 -1.12 -1.84 1.20
C LEU A 94 -0.76 -1.59 -0.27
N ILE A 95 0.54 -1.50 -0.54
CA ILE A 95 1.09 -1.34 -1.88
C ILE A 95 1.85 -2.63 -2.20
N GLY A 96 1.32 -3.46 -3.10
CA GLY A 96 1.94 -4.72 -3.45
C GLY A 96 2.45 -4.74 -4.87
N HIS A 97 3.64 -5.28 -5.08
CA HIS A 97 4.22 -5.49 -6.40
C HIS A 97 4.46 -6.97 -6.64
N SER A 98 4.01 -7.50 -7.79
CA SER A 98 4.23 -8.90 -8.15
C SER A 98 3.70 -9.87 -7.07
N SER A 99 4.51 -10.74 -6.48
CA SER A 99 4.11 -11.61 -5.35
C SER A 99 3.57 -10.82 -4.16
N GLY A 100 4.09 -9.59 -3.93
CA GLY A 100 3.53 -8.66 -2.93
C GLY A 100 2.11 -8.20 -3.25
N ALA A 101 1.76 -8.10 -4.53
CA ALA A 101 0.39 -7.78 -4.96
C ALA A 101 -0.60 -8.89 -4.61
N VAL A 102 -0.17 -10.14 -4.79
CA VAL A 102 -0.92 -11.34 -4.37
C VAL A 102 -1.12 -11.34 -2.84
N ALA A 103 -0.02 -11.09 -2.10
CA ALA A 103 -0.06 -11.02 -0.64
C ALA A 103 -1.01 -9.92 -0.13
N CYS A 104 -1.04 -8.72 -0.75
CA CYS A 104 -1.98 -7.65 -0.41
C CYS A 104 -3.43 -8.11 -0.51
N ALA A 105 -3.81 -8.77 -1.61
CA ALA A 105 -5.16 -9.23 -1.82
C ALA A 105 -5.53 -10.36 -0.84
N ARG A 106 -4.66 -11.34 -0.61
CA ARG A 106 -4.85 -12.38 0.41
C ARG A 106 -4.94 -11.85 1.84
N TYR A 107 -4.19 -10.79 2.13
CA TYR A 107 -4.32 -10.11 3.43
C TYR A 107 -5.71 -9.47 3.58
N ALA A 108 -6.17 -8.77 2.55
CA ALA A 108 -7.47 -8.11 2.54
C ALA A 108 -8.67 -9.08 2.56
N GLU A 109 -8.51 -10.36 2.21
CA GLU A 109 -9.55 -11.37 2.45
C GLU A 109 -9.87 -11.56 3.93
N LYS A 110 -8.91 -11.30 4.81
CA LYS A 110 -8.99 -11.61 6.24
C LYS A 110 -9.09 -10.39 7.14
N TYR A 111 -8.49 -9.28 6.71
CA TYR A 111 -8.31 -8.09 7.55
C TYR A 111 -8.72 -6.82 6.81
N LYS A 112 -9.38 -5.93 7.54
CA LYS A 112 -9.72 -4.60 7.02
C LYS A 112 -8.47 -3.75 6.88
N VAL A 113 -8.37 -3.11 5.71
CA VAL A 113 -7.37 -2.07 5.42
C VAL A 113 -8.05 -0.92 4.68
N LYS A 114 -7.47 0.26 4.67
CA LYS A 114 -8.03 1.41 3.97
C LYS A 114 -8.13 1.15 2.47
N GLY A 115 -7.11 0.53 1.87
CA GLY A 115 -7.14 0.19 0.46
C GLY A 115 -5.94 -0.62 0.03
N ILE A 116 -5.99 -1.12 -1.21
CA ILE A 116 -4.89 -1.83 -1.84
C ILE A 116 -4.53 -1.21 -3.18
N CYS A 117 -3.22 -1.03 -3.41
CA CYS A 117 -2.63 -0.69 -4.70
C CYS A 117 -1.83 -1.89 -5.18
N VAL A 118 -2.27 -2.49 -6.26
CA VAL A 118 -1.76 -3.76 -6.80
C VAL A 118 -1.01 -3.48 -8.09
N VAL A 119 0.30 -3.72 -8.11
CA VAL A 119 1.20 -3.47 -9.25
C VAL A 119 1.60 -4.82 -9.84
N ALA A 120 1.31 -5.05 -11.12
CA ALA A 120 1.55 -6.32 -11.81
C ALA A 120 1.01 -7.53 -11.03
N GLY A 121 -0.23 -7.44 -10.53
CA GLY A 121 -0.85 -8.48 -9.72
C GLY A 121 -1.48 -9.61 -10.55
N TYR A 122 -1.66 -10.77 -9.93
CA TYR A 122 -2.20 -11.98 -10.54
C TYR A 122 -2.96 -12.84 -9.52
N ASP A 123 -3.77 -13.76 -10.03
CA ASP A 123 -4.68 -14.60 -9.23
C ASP A 123 -4.54 -16.11 -9.48
N ASP A 124 -3.47 -16.51 -10.16
CA ASP A 124 -3.06 -17.92 -10.30
C ASP A 124 -1.53 -18.07 -10.18
N ASP A 125 -1.03 -19.30 -10.11
CA ASP A 125 0.39 -19.58 -9.93
C ASP A 125 1.25 -19.38 -11.19
N LEU A 126 0.68 -18.88 -12.28
CA LEU A 126 1.34 -18.65 -13.58
C LEU A 126 2.07 -19.90 -14.14
N GLY A 127 1.80 -21.09 -13.60
CA GLY A 127 2.55 -22.31 -13.88
C GLY A 127 3.92 -22.38 -13.19
N ASP A 128 4.28 -21.41 -12.37
CA ASP A 128 5.56 -21.35 -11.66
C ASP A 128 5.53 -22.19 -10.37
N ALA A 129 6.57 -23.00 -10.15
CA ALA A 129 6.63 -23.87 -8.99
C ALA A 129 6.82 -23.14 -7.67
N THR A 130 7.53 -22.00 -7.67
CA THR A 130 7.74 -21.17 -6.48
C THR A 130 6.46 -20.45 -6.09
N GLU A 131 5.75 -19.90 -7.08
CA GLU A 131 4.44 -19.27 -6.84
C GLU A 131 3.45 -20.31 -6.29
N ARG A 132 3.41 -21.53 -6.86
CA ARG A 132 2.57 -22.61 -6.33
C ARG A 132 2.94 -22.98 -4.89
N ALA A 133 4.22 -23.04 -4.56
CA ALA A 133 4.71 -23.35 -3.22
C ALA A 133 4.52 -22.21 -2.20
N SER A 134 4.18 -21.01 -2.66
CA SER A 134 3.91 -19.86 -1.78
C SER A 134 2.66 -20.05 -0.91
N GLY A 135 1.74 -20.93 -1.31
CA GLY A 135 0.49 -21.22 -0.62
C GLY A 135 -0.63 -20.20 -0.86
N TYR A 136 -0.40 -19.17 -1.69
CA TYR A 136 -1.43 -18.18 -2.00
C TYR A 136 -2.53 -18.74 -2.91
N PHE A 137 -2.26 -19.78 -3.69
CA PHE A 137 -3.17 -20.31 -4.70
C PHE A 137 -3.83 -21.64 -4.31
N ASP A 138 -3.64 -22.09 -3.06
CA ASP A 138 -4.20 -23.33 -2.54
C ASP A 138 -5.73 -23.30 -2.38
N ASN A 139 -6.29 -22.12 -2.22
CA ASN A 139 -7.72 -21.92 -1.99
C ASN A 139 -8.32 -20.94 -3.01
N PRO A 140 -9.61 -21.08 -3.34
CA PRO A 140 -10.33 -20.08 -4.12
C PRO A 140 -10.20 -18.68 -3.56
N TRP A 141 -10.29 -17.66 -4.42
CA TRP A 141 -10.26 -16.26 -4.03
C TRP A 141 -11.60 -15.82 -3.44
N GLU A 142 -11.55 -15.15 -2.30
CA GLU A 142 -12.73 -14.58 -1.65
C GLU A 142 -12.87 -13.08 -2.01
N TYR A 143 -13.06 -12.80 -3.31
CA TYR A 143 -13.10 -11.41 -3.83
C TYR A 143 -14.14 -10.52 -3.15
N GLU A 144 -15.29 -11.07 -2.71
CA GLU A 144 -16.29 -10.29 -1.96
C GLU A 144 -15.68 -9.76 -0.66
N LYS A 145 -15.00 -10.62 0.10
CA LYS A 145 -14.35 -10.20 1.35
C LYS A 145 -13.27 -9.14 1.12
N ILE A 146 -12.49 -9.25 0.03
CA ILE A 146 -11.52 -8.21 -0.33
C ILE A 146 -12.24 -6.87 -0.52
N ARG A 147 -13.38 -6.87 -1.24
CA ARG A 147 -14.16 -5.65 -1.48
C ARG A 147 -14.78 -5.08 -0.20
N GLU A 148 -15.27 -5.92 0.69
CA GLU A 148 -15.83 -5.52 1.99
C GLU A 148 -14.77 -4.97 2.95
N ASN A 149 -13.55 -5.47 2.85
CA ASN A 149 -12.43 -5.12 3.71
C ASN A 149 -11.57 -3.96 3.19
N THR A 150 -11.92 -3.36 2.04
CA THR A 150 -11.17 -2.25 1.43
C THR A 150 -12.10 -1.13 0.97
N GLU A 151 -11.77 0.13 1.29
CA GLU A 151 -12.51 1.29 0.77
C GLU A 151 -12.22 1.51 -0.72
N PHE A 152 -10.98 1.27 -1.16
CA PHE A 152 -10.57 1.38 -2.56
C PHE A 152 -9.58 0.29 -2.99
N ARG A 153 -9.54 0.04 -4.30
CA ARG A 153 -8.62 -0.89 -4.96
C ARG A 153 -8.16 -0.26 -6.27
N VAL A 154 -6.84 -0.20 -6.47
CA VAL A 154 -6.22 0.31 -7.70
C VAL A 154 -5.28 -0.76 -8.24
N CYS A 155 -5.37 -1.07 -9.53
CA CYS A 155 -4.49 -2.01 -10.21
C CYS A 155 -3.70 -1.32 -11.31
N PHE A 156 -2.38 -1.46 -11.25
CA PHE A 156 -1.45 -0.98 -12.24
C PHE A 156 -1.02 -2.13 -13.13
N ILE A 157 -1.30 -2.03 -14.43
CA ILE A 157 -1.13 -3.09 -15.42
C ILE A 157 -0.07 -2.72 -16.43
N GLY A 158 0.92 -3.58 -16.62
CA GLY A 158 1.91 -3.47 -17.67
C GLY A 158 1.48 -4.28 -18.90
N ALA A 159 1.08 -3.62 -20.00
CA ALA A 159 0.61 -4.31 -21.21
C ALA A 159 1.72 -5.09 -21.94
N LYS A 160 2.99 -4.84 -21.61
CA LYS A 160 4.17 -5.53 -22.15
C LYS A 160 4.94 -6.28 -21.06
N ASP A 161 4.27 -6.62 -19.97
CA ASP A 161 4.85 -7.41 -18.91
C ASP A 161 5.16 -8.83 -19.41
N HIS A 162 6.41 -9.25 -19.25
CA HIS A 162 6.91 -10.54 -19.71
C HIS A 162 6.90 -11.62 -18.62
N LEU A 163 6.64 -11.24 -17.36
CA LEU A 163 6.54 -12.16 -16.23
C LEU A 163 5.08 -12.46 -15.91
N VAL A 164 4.23 -11.46 -15.86
CA VAL A 164 2.79 -11.61 -15.61
C VAL A 164 2.01 -11.16 -16.85
N PRO A 165 1.40 -12.07 -17.61
CA PRO A 165 0.64 -11.72 -18.79
C PRO A 165 -0.43 -10.65 -18.51
N ALA A 166 -0.58 -9.68 -19.39
CA ALA A 166 -1.51 -8.57 -19.18
C ALA A 166 -2.98 -9.01 -19.02
N GLU A 167 -3.37 -10.09 -19.69
CA GLU A 167 -4.70 -10.68 -19.54
C GLU A 167 -4.95 -11.24 -18.12
N VAL A 168 -3.92 -11.79 -17.48
CA VAL A 168 -4.00 -12.25 -16.08
C VAL A 168 -4.16 -11.04 -15.15
N GLN A 169 -3.36 -10.00 -15.35
CA GLN A 169 -3.47 -8.76 -14.57
C GLN A 169 -4.85 -8.11 -14.73
N ARG A 170 -5.39 -8.04 -15.97
CA ARG A 170 -6.74 -7.50 -16.24
C ARG A 170 -7.84 -8.36 -15.61
N ARG A 171 -7.72 -9.68 -15.66
CA ARG A 171 -8.66 -10.60 -15.00
C ARG A 171 -8.67 -10.35 -13.50
N PHE A 172 -7.51 -10.28 -12.88
CA PHE A 172 -7.38 -10.00 -11.45
C PHE A 172 -8.00 -8.65 -11.08
N ALA A 173 -7.67 -7.58 -11.81
CA ALA A 173 -8.24 -6.26 -11.59
C ALA A 173 -9.78 -6.24 -11.73
N LYS A 174 -10.33 -6.95 -12.72
CA LYS A 174 -11.77 -7.11 -12.92
C LYS A 174 -12.42 -7.82 -11.72
N ASN A 175 -11.84 -8.91 -11.24
CA ASN A 175 -12.35 -9.67 -10.11
C ASN A 175 -12.33 -8.85 -8.82
N LEU A 176 -11.30 -8.03 -8.62
CA LEU A 176 -11.21 -7.06 -7.52
C LEU A 176 -12.19 -5.89 -7.66
N ARG A 177 -12.81 -5.67 -8.82
CA ARG A 177 -13.52 -4.43 -9.18
C ARG A 177 -12.67 -3.19 -8.90
N ALA A 178 -11.41 -3.25 -9.29
CA ALA A 178 -10.44 -2.19 -9.03
C ALA A 178 -10.49 -1.10 -10.10
N LYS A 179 -10.10 0.13 -9.73
CA LYS A 179 -9.69 1.13 -10.73
C LYS A 179 -8.45 0.62 -11.44
N VAL A 180 -8.45 0.66 -12.77
CA VAL A 180 -7.34 0.20 -13.60
C VAL A 180 -6.54 1.39 -14.14
N VAL A 181 -5.23 1.33 -13.99
CA VAL A 181 -4.25 2.21 -14.61
C VAL A 181 -3.34 1.34 -15.48
N GLU A 182 -3.59 1.31 -16.78
CA GLU A 182 -2.85 0.46 -17.71
C GLU A 182 -1.79 1.26 -18.47
N PHE A 183 -0.58 0.72 -18.52
CA PHE A 183 0.56 1.27 -19.26
C PHE A 183 0.76 0.48 -20.55
N PRO A 184 0.40 1.05 -21.74
CA PRO A 184 0.46 0.32 -23.02
C PRO A 184 1.87 -0.15 -23.41
N LYS A 185 2.90 0.52 -22.87
CA LYS A 185 4.32 0.18 -23.08
C LYS A 185 4.99 -0.33 -21.80
N GLY A 186 4.24 -0.40 -20.67
CA GLY A 186 4.75 -0.83 -19.37
C GLY A 186 5.07 -2.32 -19.36
N GLY A 187 6.18 -2.66 -18.74
CA GLY A 187 6.58 -4.03 -18.40
C GLY A 187 6.22 -4.38 -16.94
N HIS A 188 7.10 -5.14 -16.27
CA HIS A 188 6.90 -5.60 -14.89
C HIS A 188 7.24 -4.54 -13.82
N PHE A 189 7.19 -3.25 -14.16
CA PHE A 189 7.46 -2.13 -13.24
C PHE A 189 8.84 -2.16 -12.57
N PHE A 190 9.85 -2.65 -13.27
CA PHE A 190 11.26 -2.59 -12.84
C PHE A 190 11.87 -1.19 -12.99
N SER A 191 11.03 -0.17 -13.02
CA SER A 191 11.43 1.22 -13.10
C SER A 191 11.97 1.72 -11.76
N PRO A 192 12.98 2.62 -11.74
CA PRO A 192 13.45 3.24 -10.51
C PRO A 192 12.50 4.30 -9.93
N THR A 193 11.47 4.71 -10.67
CA THR A 193 10.47 5.71 -10.25
C THR A 193 9.07 5.28 -10.65
N PHE A 194 8.04 5.78 -9.96
CA PHE A 194 6.64 5.45 -10.26
C PHE A 194 5.70 6.58 -9.78
N GLU A 195 5.70 7.71 -10.49
CA GLU A 195 4.93 8.91 -10.11
C GLU A 195 3.42 8.65 -10.04
N GLU A 196 2.86 7.89 -10.99
CA GLU A 196 1.42 7.60 -11.08
C GLU A 196 0.91 6.86 -9.84
N LEU A 197 1.76 6.08 -9.17
CA LEU A 197 1.41 5.39 -7.92
C LEU A 197 0.97 6.38 -6.85
N MET A 198 1.75 7.45 -6.62
CA MET A 198 1.41 8.45 -5.61
C MET A 198 0.19 9.27 -6.00
N VAL A 199 0.05 9.62 -7.29
CA VAL A 199 -1.13 10.34 -7.80
C VAL A 199 -2.41 9.54 -7.51
N GLU A 200 -2.39 8.25 -7.76
CA GLU A 200 -3.55 7.37 -7.54
C GLU A 200 -3.84 7.14 -6.05
N ILE A 201 -2.80 6.99 -5.22
CA ILE A 201 -2.97 6.88 -3.76
C ILE A 201 -3.62 8.18 -3.22
N GLU A 202 -3.10 9.35 -3.59
CA GLU A 202 -3.66 10.63 -3.13
C GLU A 202 -5.10 10.81 -3.59
N SER A 203 -5.39 10.47 -4.84
CA SER A 203 -6.75 10.53 -5.40
C SER A 203 -7.71 9.61 -4.62
N ALA A 204 -7.31 8.36 -4.37
CA ALA A 204 -8.15 7.37 -3.70
C ALA A 204 -8.37 7.70 -2.21
N VAL A 205 -7.31 8.11 -1.50
CA VAL A 205 -7.40 8.47 -0.07
C VAL A 205 -8.24 9.73 0.16
N ASN A 206 -8.20 10.70 -0.77
CA ASN A 206 -8.97 11.93 -0.66
C ASN A 206 -10.40 11.79 -1.20
N GLY A 207 -10.63 10.91 -2.19
CA GLY A 207 -11.93 10.68 -2.83
C GLY A 207 -12.91 9.85 -1.99
N GLY A 208 -12.43 9.08 -1.01
CA GLY A 208 -13.28 8.33 -0.06
C GLY A 208 -13.94 9.19 1.03
N SER A 209 -13.79 10.52 0.97
CA SER A 209 -14.33 11.48 1.93
C SER A 209 -15.58 12.24 1.40
N SER A 210 -16.29 11.64 0.41
CA SER A 210 -17.52 12.24 -0.19
C SER A 210 -18.75 11.40 0.13
#